data_632ffc489e5822193a81744e96b8d3e3
#
_entry.id   632ffc489e5822193a81744e96b8d3e3
#
_cell.length_a   1.000
_cell.length_b   1.000
_cell.length_c   1.000
_cell.angle_alpha   90.00
_cell.angle_beta   90.00
_cell.angle_gamma   90.00
#
_symmetry.space_group_name_H-M   'P 1'
#
loop_
_entity.id
_entity.type
_entity.pdbx_description
1 polymer ?
#
loop_
_entity_poly.entity_id
_entity_poly.type
_entity_poly.pdbx_seq_one_letter_code
_entity_poly.pdbx_strand_id
1 'polypeptide(L)'
;MSTSMQQWQANLAKEAFERGDHIPHAWQVIFDDGMDGCMPKGFYAMGMKKNGTPCDFPIMHEYGAFDSEKEAWEHVESVKEKLA
;
A
#
# COMPACT_ATOMS: atom_id res chain seq x y z
N MET A 1 20.27 9.63 17.31
CA MET A 1 20.19 8.19 17.56
C MET A 1 19.03 7.59 16.79
N SER A 2 19.33 6.62 15.96
CA SER A 2 18.32 5.94 15.14
C SER A 2 17.32 5.15 15.96
N THR A 3 17.67 4.81 17.20
CA THR A 3 16.83 3.97 18.06
C THR A 3 15.47 4.58 18.35
N SER A 4 15.42 5.90 18.59
CA SER A 4 14.15 6.56 18.89
C SER A 4 13.22 6.62 17.66
N MET A 5 13.79 6.78 16.47
CA MET A 5 13.02 6.74 15.22
C MET A 5 12.44 5.35 14.99
N GLN A 6 13.23 4.31 15.21
CA GLN A 6 12.76 2.93 15.06
C GLN A 6 11.66 2.61 16.06
N GLN A 7 11.79 3.09 17.28
CA GLN A 7 10.77 2.88 18.32
C GLN A 7 9.46 3.58 17.95
N TRP A 8 9.56 4.80 17.43
CA TRP A 8 8.38 5.55 17.00
C TRP A 8 7.65 4.82 15.86
N GLN A 9 8.39 4.33 14.87
CA GLN A 9 7.82 3.55 13.77
C GLN A 9 7.16 2.27 14.27
N ALA A 10 7.81 1.57 15.19
CA ALA A 10 7.26 0.34 15.77
C ALA A 10 5.96 0.61 16.53
N ASN A 11 5.88 1.72 17.25
CA ASN A 11 4.69 2.09 17.99
C ASN A 11 3.54 2.43 17.04
N LEU A 12 3.81 3.16 15.95
CA LEU A 12 2.80 3.47 14.95
C LEU A 12 2.28 2.21 14.26
N ALA A 13 3.17 1.28 13.94
CA ALA A 13 2.78 0.02 13.32
C ALA A 13 1.91 -0.81 14.26
N LYS A 14 2.26 -0.85 15.54
CA LYS A 14 1.49 -1.55 16.56
C LYS A 14 0.09 -0.96 16.70
N GLU A 15 -0.01 0.37 16.75
CA GLU A 15 -1.31 1.04 16.84
C GLU A 15 -2.16 0.77 15.61
N ALA A 16 -1.57 0.83 14.42
CA ALA A 16 -2.28 0.53 13.18
C ALA A 16 -2.77 -0.91 13.17
N PHE A 17 -1.95 -1.84 13.64
CA PHE A 17 -2.32 -3.25 13.74
C PHE A 17 -3.50 -3.44 14.68
N GLU A 18 -3.47 -2.80 15.85
CA GLU A 18 -4.54 -2.88 16.84
C GLU A 18 -5.87 -2.32 16.31
N ARG A 19 -5.81 -1.28 15.46
CA ARG A 19 -7.00 -0.71 14.83
C ARG A 19 -7.49 -1.50 13.61
N GLY A 20 -6.72 -2.51 13.17
CA GLY A 20 -7.03 -3.25 11.95
C GLY A 20 -6.64 -2.55 10.66
N ASP A 21 -5.89 -1.47 10.74
CA ASP A 21 -5.46 -0.69 9.56
C ASP A 21 -4.36 -1.37 8.76
N HIS A 22 -3.79 -2.45 9.28
CA HIS A 22 -2.76 -3.21 8.58
C HIS A 22 -3.33 -4.00 7.39
N ILE A 23 -4.64 -4.17 7.33
CA ILE A 23 -5.33 -4.82 6.22
C ILE A 23 -6.13 -3.76 5.47
N PRO A 24 -5.87 -3.55 4.18
CA PRO A 24 -6.64 -2.58 3.42
C PRO A 24 -8.13 -2.91 3.41
N HIS A 25 -8.96 -1.90 3.56
CA HIS A 25 -10.40 -2.06 3.49
C HIS A 25 -10.87 -2.29 2.04
N ALA A 26 -10.18 -1.65 1.10
CA ALA A 26 -10.47 -1.76 -0.33
C ALA A 26 -9.18 -1.62 -1.12
N TRP A 27 -9.24 -1.90 -2.41
CA TRP A 27 -8.10 -1.78 -3.30
C TRP A 27 -8.47 -0.96 -4.51
N GLN A 28 -7.51 -0.21 -5.03
CA GLN A 28 -7.66 0.61 -6.23
C GLN A 28 -6.47 0.36 -7.15
N VAL A 29 -6.74 0.29 -8.44
CA VAL A 29 -5.70 0.23 -9.47
C VAL A 29 -5.73 1.52 -10.24
N ILE A 30 -4.58 2.19 -10.32
CA ILE A 30 -4.43 3.44 -11.07
C ILE A 30 -3.35 3.28 -12.14
N PHE A 31 -3.41 4.12 -13.16
CA PHE A 31 -2.40 4.19 -14.19
C PHE A 31 -1.58 5.47 -14.03
N ASP A 32 -0.25 5.32 -14.03
CA ASP A 32 0.68 6.45 -14.03
C ASP A 32 1.41 6.46 -15.37
N ASP A 33 1.38 7.58 -16.08
CA ASP A 33 2.01 7.69 -17.39
C ASP A 33 3.50 7.98 -17.32
N GLY A 34 4.03 8.17 -16.12
CA GLY A 34 5.44 8.44 -15.90
C GLY A 34 5.89 9.85 -16.29
N MET A 35 4.98 10.72 -16.63
CA MET A 35 5.31 12.07 -17.15
C MET A 35 5.89 12.99 -16.09
N ASP A 36 5.53 12.78 -14.83
CA ASP A 36 6.03 13.60 -13.72
C ASP A 36 7.42 13.18 -13.25
N GLY A 37 7.91 12.04 -13.72
CA GLY A 37 9.23 11.54 -13.36
C GLY A 37 9.34 10.99 -11.94
N CYS A 38 8.26 10.99 -11.17
CA CYS A 38 8.28 10.48 -9.79
C CYS A 38 8.18 8.96 -9.74
N MET A 39 7.44 8.37 -10.66
CA MET A 39 7.19 6.93 -10.71
C MET A 39 7.30 6.42 -12.14
N PRO A 40 7.81 5.20 -12.34
CA PRO A 40 7.82 4.59 -13.67
C PRO A 40 6.41 4.44 -14.23
N LYS A 41 6.30 4.50 -15.55
CA LYS A 41 5.03 4.28 -16.23
C LYS A 41 4.51 2.88 -15.96
N GLY A 42 3.22 2.76 -15.65
CA GLY A 42 2.59 1.47 -15.44
C GLY A 42 1.34 1.56 -14.59
N PHE A 43 0.80 0.41 -14.26
CA PHE A 43 -0.35 0.29 -13.37
C PHE A 43 0.11 0.02 -11.95
N TYR A 44 -0.57 0.65 -10.99
CA TYR A 44 -0.25 0.53 -9.57
C TYR A 44 -1.48 0.10 -8.80
N ALA A 45 -1.29 -0.87 -7.92
CA ALA A 45 -2.33 -1.30 -7.00
C ALA A 45 -2.11 -0.64 -5.65
N MET A 46 -3.15 -0.02 -5.10
CA MET A 46 -3.07 0.70 -3.84
C MET A 46 -4.12 0.18 -2.86
N GLY A 47 -3.69 -0.16 -1.64
CA GLY A 47 -4.60 -0.47 -0.56
C GLY A 47 -5.19 0.81 0.02
N MET A 48 -6.49 0.78 0.30
CA MET A 48 -7.23 1.95 0.76
C MET A 48 -7.78 1.72 2.16
N LYS A 49 -7.78 2.76 2.97
CA LYS A 49 -8.41 2.74 4.29
C LYS A 49 -9.93 2.81 4.16
N LYS A 50 -10.60 2.53 5.26
CA LYS A 50 -12.06 2.59 5.34
C LYS A 50 -12.62 3.96 4.94
N ASN A 51 -11.89 5.04 5.21
CA ASN A 51 -12.32 6.41 4.88
C ASN A 51 -12.09 6.79 3.42
N GLY A 52 -11.56 5.86 2.59
CA GLY A 52 -11.34 6.11 1.17
C GLY A 52 -10.00 6.74 0.82
N THR A 53 -9.10 6.91 1.79
CA THR A 53 -7.75 7.42 1.53
C THR A 53 -6.76 6.25 1.43
N PRO A 54 -5.65 6.42 0.69
CA PRO A 54 -4.64 5.36 0.61
C PRO A 54 -4.07 5.01 1.99
N CYS A 55 -3.75 3.73 2.18
CA CYS A 55 -3.03 3.30 3.36
C CYS A 55 -1.67 3.99 3.36
N ASP A 56 -1.34 4.66 4.45
CA ASP A 56 -0.12 5.45 4.53
C ASP A 56 0.85 4.88 5.56
N PHE A 57 1.98 5.57 5.69
CA PHE A 57 3.02 5.21 6.64
C PHE A 57 2.43 4.91 8.03
N PRO A 58 2.92 3.89 8.77
CA PRO A 58 4.05 3.03 8.38
C PRO A 58 3.67 1.78 7.59
N ILE A 59 2.40 1.46 7.44
CA ILE A 59 1.93 0.26 6.75
C ILE A 59 1.27 0.68 5.44
N MET A 60 2.11 0.89 4.43
CA MET A 60 1.64 1.28 3.10
C MET A 60 1.46 0.05 2.22
N HIS A 61 0.40 0.05 1.44
CA HIS A 61 0.13 -0.99 0.46
C HIS A 61 0.09 -0.35 -0.92
N GLU A 62 1.25 -0.29 -1.57
CA GLU A 62 1.39 0.25 -2.91
C GLU A 62 2.33 -0.66 -3.68
N TYR A 63 1.86 -1.19 -4.79
CA TYR A 63 2.59 -2.17 -5.60
C TYR A 63 2.55 -1.77 -7.08
N GLY A 64 3.64 -1.99 -7.77
CA GLY A 64 3.78 -1.66 -9.19
C GLY A 64 5.25 -1.42 -9.53
N ALA A 65 5.58 -1.03 -10.75
CA ALA A 65 4.66 -0.83 -11.87
C ALA A 65 4.34 -2.16 -12.55
N PHE A 66 3.07 -2.38 -12.88
CA PHE A 66 2.62 -3.54 -13.63
C PHE A 66 2.36 -3.16 -15.09
N ASP A 67 2.51 -4.10 -15.99
CA ASP A 67 2.32 -3.87 -17.43
C ASP A 67 0.84 -3.74 -17.81
N SER A 68 -0.06 -4.29 -17.01
CA SER A 68 -1.47 -4.25 -17.28
C SER A 68 -2.28 -4.16 -16.00
N GLU A 69 -3.52 -3.67 -16.14
CA GLU A 69 -4.45 -3.63 -15.02
C GLU A 69 -4.73 -5.04 -14.49
N LYS A 70 -4.81 -6.02 -15.40
CA LYS A 70 -5.03 -7.41 -15.02
C LYS A 70 -3.93 -7.92 -14.09
N GLU A 71 -2.66 -7.63 -14.43
CA GLU A 71 -1.53 -8.04 -13.57
C GLU A 71 -1.60 -7.39 -12.21
N ALA A 72 -2.00 -6.11 -12.16
CA ALA A 72 -2.17 -5.40 -10.89
C ALA A 72 -3.22 -6.08 -10.01
N TRP A 73 -4.37 -6.44 -10.58
CA TRP A 73 -5.43 -7.12 -9.83
C TRP A 73 -5.04 -8.53 -9.41
N GLU A 74 -4.28 -9.25 -10.23
CA GLU A 74 -3.76 -10.56 -9.86
C GLU A 74 -2.84 -10.46 -8.65
N HIS A 75 -2.01 -9.42 -8.62
CA HIS A 75 -1.13 -9.17 -7.48
C HIS A 75 -1.94 -8.84 -6.22
N VAL A 76 -3.00 -8.06 -6.35
CA VAL A 76 -3.91 -7.74 -5.25
C VAL A 76 -4.48 -9.02 -4.63
N GLU A 77 -4.92 -9.95 -5.45
CA GLU A 77 -5.47 -11.22 -4.96
C GLU A 77 -4.41 -12.01 -4.18
N SER A 78 -3.18 -12.02 -4.66
CA SER A 78 -2.06 -12.67 -3.96
C SER A 78 -1.80 -12.03 -2.60
N VAL A 79 -1.82 -10.70 -2.55
CA VAL A 79 -1.60 -9.97 -1.29
C VAL A 79 -2.73 -10.22 -0.30
N LYS A 80 -3.97 -10.23 -0.78
CA LYS A 80 -5.14 -10.52 0.08
C LYS A 80 -5.01 -11.88 0.76
N GLU A 81 -4.56 -12.88 0.02
CA GLU A 81 -4.34 -14.21 0.58
C GLU A 81 -3.31 -14.20 1.69
N LYS A 82 -2.23 -13.46 1.51
CA LYS A 82 -1.18 -13.35 2.51
C LYS A 82 -1.63 -12.61 3.77
N LEU A 83 -2.53 -11.66 3.62
CA LEU A 83 -3.03 -10.86 4.74
C LEU A 83 -4.20 -11.51 5.46
N ALA A 84 -4.83 -12.48 4.85
CA ALA A 84 -6.00 -13.16 5.42
C ALA A 84 -5.67 -14.01 6.65
#